data_f3d617f605d30a9b217a9bf22e397b72
#
_entry.id   f3d617f605d30a9b217a9bf22e397b72
#
_cell.length_a   1.000
_cell.length_b   1.000
_cell.length_c   1.000
_cell.angle_alpha   90.00
_cell.angle_beta   90.00
_cell.angle_gamma   90.00
#
_symmetry.space_group_name_H-M   'P 1'
#
loop_
_entity.id
_entity.type
_entity.pdbx_description
1 polymer ?
#
loop_
_entity_poly.entity_id
_entity_poly.type
_entity_poly.pdbx_seq_one_letter_code
_entity_poly.pdbx_strand_id
1 'polypeptide(L)'
;MTYTHLSAAAAVAILLGVPATAQAADAHKIAMPQEIKWAPGPASIPPGAEAAVLYGDPSKEGLFALRLKLPKGYAIPPHTHPKPEVVTVISGTFRLGMGEKADKSKAQALPAASFFALAPGMAHFASADEDTVIQLNSTGPWSLTYVNPTDDPRKK
;
A
#
# COMPACT_ATOMS: atom_id res chain seq x y z
N MET A 1 -65.19 -11.11 52.46
CA MET A 1 -64.64 -10.56 51.20
C MET A 1 -63.19 -10.23 51.45
N THR A 2 -62.26 -11.10 51.09
CA THR A 2 -60.83 -10.97 51.32
C THR A 2 -60.16 -10.62 49.97
N TYR A 3 -59.56 -9.44 49.88
CA TYR A 3 -58.82 -9.01 48.70
C TYR A 3 -57.33 -9.41 48.89
N THR A 4 -56.86 -10.31 48.04
CA THR A 4 -55.44 -10.64 47.92
C THR A 4 -54.75 -9.73 46.93
N HIS A 5 -53.79 -8.94 47.42
CA HIS A 5 -52.92 -8.09 46.57
C HIS A 5 -51.77 -8.95 46.03
N LEU A 6 -51.71 -9.13 44.69
CA LEU A 6 -50.52 -9.66 43.99
C LEU A 6 -49.55 -8.51 43.77
N SER A 7 -48.38 -8.56 44.37
CA SER A 7 -47.26 -7.67 44.09
C SER A 7 -46.43 -8.27 42.96
N ALA A 8 -46.40 -7.59 41.80
CA ALA A 8 -45.51 -7.97 40.70
C ALA A 8 -44.14 -7.29 40.93
N ALA A 9 -43.11 -8.11 41.15
CA ALA A 9 -41.73 -7.66 41.23
C ALA A 9 -41.16 -7.57 39.79
N ALA A 10 -40.88 -6.34 39.33
CA ALA A 10 -40.18 -6.09 38.07
C ALA A 10 -38.67 -6.26 38.28
N ALA A 11 -38.08 -7.27 37.65
CA ALA A 11 -36.64 -7.45 37.62
C ALA A 11 -36.02 -6.54 36.53
N VAL A 12 -35.26 -5.54 36.97
CA VAL A 12 -34.46 -4.66 36.07
C VAL A 12 -33.15 -5.40 35.77
N ALA A 13 -33.00 -5.89 34.54
CA ALA A 13 -31.73 -6.41 34.03
C ALA A 13 -30.81 -5.27 33.67
N ILE A 14 -29.77 -5.04 34.46
CA ILE A 14 -28.69 -4.06 34.13
C ILE A 14 -27.74 -4.76 33.15
N LEU A 15 -27.82 -4.41 31.90
CA LEU A 15 -26.82 -4.75 30.87
C LEU A 15 -25.54 -3.96 31.15
N LEU A 16 -24.56 -4.61 31.77
CA LEU A 16 -23.21 -4.10 31.88
C LEU A 16 -22.57 -4.14 30.48
N GLY A 17 -22.64 -3.02 29.76
CA GLY A 17 -21.90 -2.82 28.52
C GLY A 17 -20.39 -2.84 28.82
N VAL A 18 -19.69 -3.88 28.36
CA VAL A 18 -18.23 -3.93 28.38
C VAL A 18 -17.74 -2.85 27.40
N PRO A 19 -16.99 -1.84 27.84
CA PRO A 19 -16.42 -0.88 26.91
C PRO A 19 -15.46 -1.62 25.98
N ALA A 20 -15.73 -1.63 24.67
CA ALA A 20 -14.77 -2.03 23.67
C ALA A 20 -13.61 -1.03 23.75
N THR A 21 -12.48 -1.46 24.33
CA THR A 21 -11.24 -0.70 24.26
C THR A 21 -10.82 -0.67 22.80
N ALA A 22 -11.16 0.40 22.09
CA ALA A 22 -10.54 0.69 20.82
C ALA A 22 -9.03 0.79 21.08
N GLN A 23 -8.27 -0.18 20.58
CA GLN A 23 -6.83 -0.16 20.65
C GLN A 23 -6.39 1.07 19.86
N ALA A 24 -5.90 2.10 20.55
CA ALA A 24 -5.37 3.29 19.92
C ALA A 24 -4.26 2.81 18.98
N ALA A 25 -4.43 3.04 17.68
CA ALA A 25 -3.33 2.90 16.73
C ALA A 25 -2.15 3.71 17.28
N ASP A 26 -0.93 3.17 17.19
CA ASP A 26 0.27 3.85 17.69
C ASP A 26 0.22 5.32 17.31
N ALA A 27 0.22 6.21 18.30
CA ALA A 27 0.04 7.64 18.11
C ALA A 27 1.14 8.27 17.22
N HIS A 28 2.27 7.56 17.03
CA HIS A 28 3.34 7.92 16.11
C HIS A 28 4.09 6.66 15.65
N LYS A 29 4.73 6.75 14.48
CA LYS A 29 5.61 5.69 13.95
C LYS A 29 6.93 6.31 13.54
N ILE A 30 8.03 5.77 14.10
CA ILE A 30 9.41 6.08 13.70
C ILE A 30 10.00 4.80 13.11
N ALA A 31 10.66 4.90 11.96
CA ALA A 31 11.37 3.80 11.33
C ALA A 31 12.79 4.25 10.99
N MET A 32 13.76 3.81 11.78
CA MET A 32 15.18 4.06 11.51
C MET A 32 15.65 3.14 10.39
N PRO A 33 16.62 3.57 9.53
CA PRO A 33 17.04 2.77 8.37
C PRO A 33 17.47 1.34 8.72
N GLN A 34 18.15 1.14 9.84
CA GLN A 34 18.62 -0.17 10.31
C GLN A 34 17.51 -1.06 10.87
N GLU A 35 16.35 -0.52 11.16
CA GLU A 35 15.19 -1.24 11.72
C GLU A 35 14.22 -1.70 10.64
N ILE A 36 14.39 -1.23 9.40
CA ILE A 36 13.52 -1.57 8.29
C ILE A 36 13.70 -3.04 7.93
N LYS A 37 12.64 -3.81 8.10
CA LYS A 37 12.60 -5.23 7.76
C LYS A 37 12.11 -5.39 6.33
N TRP A 38 13.00 -5.85 5.48
CA TRP A 38 12.73 -6.14 4.08
C TRP A 38 12.23 -7.57 3.92
N ALA A 39 11.27 -7.76 3.04
CA ALA A 39 10.70 -9.04 2.64
C ALA A 39 10.59 -9.08 1.11
N PRO A 40 10.38 -10.25 0.49
CA PRO A 40 10.07 -10.31 -0.93
C PRO A 40 8.95 -9.35 -1.30
N GLY A 41 9.05 -8.72 -2.46
CA GLY A 41 8.04 -7.82 -2.99
C GLY A 41 6.67 -8.48 -3.16
N PRO A 42 5.59 -7.70 -3.27
CA PRO A 42 4.25 -8.28 -3.44
C PRO A 42 4.16 -9.07 -4.75
N ALA A 43 3.38 -10.15 -4.74
CA ALA A 43 3.20 -11.03 -5.90
C ALA A 43 2.63 -10.31 -7.14
N SER A 44 2.11 -9.09 -6.98
CA SER A 44 1.56 -8.28 -8.06
C SER A 44 2.62 -7.59 -8.93
N ILE A 45 3.88 -7.56 -8.52
CA ILE A 45 4.99 -7.05 -9.34
C ILE A 45 5.95 -8.18 -9.71
N PRO A 46 6.77 -8.04 -10.76
CA PRO A 46 7.74 -9.06 -11.14
C PRO A 46 8.64 -9.47 -9.97
N PRO A 47 9.08 -10.74 -9.89
CA PRO A 47 9.97 -11.19 -8.82
C PRO A 47 11.32 -10.47 -8.86
N GLY A 48 11.97 -10.39 -7.67
CA GLY A 48 13.29 -9.77 -7.51
C GLY A 48 13.28 -8.46 -6.74
N ALA A 49 12.13 -7.79 -6.61
CA ALA A 49 12.01 -6.65 -5.70
C ALA A 49 11.90 -7.10 -4.24
N GLU A 50 12.32 -6.23 -3.32
CA GLU A 50 12.02 -6.34 -1.89
C GLU A 50 11.10 -5.20 -1.46
N ALA A 51 10.27 -5.44 -0.45
CA ALA A 51 9.32 -4.48 0.08
C ALA A 51 9.41 -4.37 1.60
N ALA A 52 9.12 -3.17 2.11
CA ALA A 52 8.97 -2.93 3.55
C ALA A 52 7.79 -1.97 3.80
N VAL A 53 6.77 -2.44 4.49
CA VAL A 53 5.68 -1.58 4.95
C VAL A 53 6.15 -0.80 6.17
N LEU A 54 6.17 0.53 6.04
CA LEU A 54 6.62 1.43 7.09
C LEU A 54 5.45 1.91 7.97
N TYR A 55 4.27 2.05 7.37
CA TYR A 55 3.07 2.53 8.04
C TYR A 55 1.81 1.96 7.37
N GLY A 56 0.77 1.71 8.16
CA GLY A 56 -0.51 1.22 7.67
C GLY A 56 -0.46 -0.20 7.14
N ASP A 57 -1.48 -0.56 6.37
CA ASP A 57 -1.63 -1.86 5.72
C ASP A 57 -2.13 -1.64 4.29
N PRO A 58 -1.32 -1.91 3.24
CA PRO A 58 -1.74 -1.71 1.86
C PRO A 58 -2.99 -2.52 1.45
N SER A 59 -3.34 -3.57 2.18
CA SER A 59 -4.51 -4.41 1.89
C SER A 59 -5.81 -3.88 2.49
N LYS A 60 -5.74 -2.89 3.39
CA LYS A 60 -6.87 -2.34 4.13
C LYS A 60 -7.14 -0.88 3.77
N GLU A 61 -8.32 -0.41 4.11
CA GLU A 61 -8.65 1.02 4.04
C GLU A 61 -7.70 1.84 4.92
N GLY A 62 -7.36 3.04 4.43
CA GLY A 62 -6.53 4.01 5.16
C GLY A 62 -5.18 4.27 4.47
N LEU A 63 -4.44 5.21 5.02
CA LEU A 63 -3.11 5.60 4.54
C LEU A 63 -2.09 4.50 4.79
N PHE A 64 -1.18 4.32 3.84
CA PHE A 64 0.02 3.49 4.03
C PHE A 64 1.26 4.14 3.45
N ALA A 65 2.42 3.73 3.97
CA ALA A 65 3.74 4.01 3.41
C ALA A 65 4.49 2.70 3.21
N LEU A 66 5.01 2.51 2.02
CA LEU A 66 5.73 1.31 1.58
C LEU A 66 7.03 1.72 0.92
N ARG A 67 8.14 1.03 1.22
CA ARG A 67 9.37 1.13 0.43
C ARG A 67 9.56 -0.09 -0.43
N LEU A 68 10.09 0.12 -1.64
CA LEU A 68 10.52 -0.92 -2.54
C LEU A 68 12.01 -0.76 -2.83
N LYS A 69 12.75 -1.88 -2.78
CA LYS A 69 14.07 -2.01 -3.38
C LYS A 69 13.90 -2.70 -4.73
N LEU A 70 14.38 -2.05 -5.76
CA LEU A 70 14.32 -2.50 -7.14
C LEU A 70 15.77 -2.73 -7.59
N PRO A 71 16.18 -3.96 -7.90
CA PRO A 71 17.54 -4.21 -8.38
C PRO A 71 17.77 -3.58 -9.75
N LYS A 72 19.02 -3.35 -10.10
CA LYS A 72 19.41 -2.85 -11.43
C LYS A 72 18.74 -3.66 -12.55
N GLY A 73 18.11 -2.96 -13.50
CA GLY A 73 17.42 -3.56 -14.63
C GLY A 73 16.02 -4.06 -14.33
N TYR A 74 15.55 -3.94 -13.09
CA TYR A 74 14.17 -4.27 -12.73
C TYR A 74 13.17 -3.45 -13.56
N ALA A 75 12.08 -4.09 -13.99
CA ALA A 75 11.07 -3.43 -14.80
C ALA A 75 9.67 -3.89 -14.41
N ILE A 76 8.75 -2.94 -14.37
CA ILE A 76 7.32 -3.17 -14.17
C ILE A 76 6.62 -2.77 -15.47
N PRO A 77 6.01 -3.73 -16.20
CA PRO A 77 5.27 -3.43 -17.43
C PRO A 77 4.11 -2.45 -17.23
N PRO A 78 3.52 -1.92 -18.32
CA PRO A 78 2.41 -0.99 -18.24
C PRO A 78 1.26 -1.50 -17.38
N HIS A 79 0.86 -0.67 -16.40
CA HIS A 79 -0.13 -1.00 -15.40
C HIS A 79 -0.85 0.26 -14.89
N THR A 80 -1.92 0.06 -14.14
CA THR A 80 -2.69 1.11 -13.47
C THR A 80 -2.90 0.76 -12.01
N HIS A 81 -3.21 1.77 -11.20
CA HIS A 81 -3.66 1.61 -9.81
C HIS A 81 -5.04 2.23 -9.60
N PRO A 82 -5.90 1.66 -8.75
CA PRO A 82 -7.23 2.22 -8.46
C PRO A 82 -7.20 3.41 -7.50
N LYS A 83 -6.04 3.68 -6.87
CA LYS A 83 -5.81 4.75 -5.90
C LYS A 83 -4.66 5.65 -6.38
N PRO A 84 -4.54 6.88 -5.85
CA PRO A 84 -3.41 7.75 -6.20
C PRO A 84 -2.08 7.10 -5.85
N GLU A 85 -1.08 7.26 -6.68
CA GLU A 85 0.28 6.83 -6.40
C GLU A 85 1.17 8.05 -6.16
N VAL A 86 1.81 8.10 -4.99
CA VAL A 86 2.71 9.21 -4.60
C VAL A 86 4.08 8.61 -4.27
N VAL A 87 5.08 8.92 -5.06
CA VAL A 87 6.39 8.29 -4.98
C VAL A 87 7.50 9.31 -4.80
N THR A 88 8.43 8.97 -3.91
CA THR A 88 9.72 9.65 -3.76
C THR A 88 10.84 8.66 -4.02
N VAL A 89 11.79 9.02 -4.87
CA VAL A 89 13.02 8.26 -5.09
C VAL A 89 13.99 8.54 -3.93
N ILE A 90 14.31 7.50 -3.15
CA ILE A 90 15.21 7.62 -1.98
C ILE A 90 16.67 7.50 -2.42
N SER A 91 16.96 6.54 -3.31
CA SER A 91 18.31 6.32 -3.85
C SER A 91 18.24 5.69 -5.24
N GLY A 92 19.32 5.81 -6.01
CA GLY A 92 19.39 5.29 -7.36
C GLY A 92 18.65 6.18 -8.39
N THR A 93 18.33 5.58 -9.54
CA THR A 93 17.64 6.24 -10.66
C THR A 93 16.44 5.39 -11.09
N PHE A 94 15.25 5.90 -10.81
CA PHE A 94 13.97 5.33 -11.24
C PHE A 94 13.56 5.91 -12.58
N ARG A 95 13.08 5.08 -13.50
CA ARG A 95 12.50 5.55 -14.75
C ARG A 95 11.00 5.39 -14.74
N LEU A 96 10.30 6.48 -15.04
CA LEU A 96 8.86 6.52 -15.17
C LEU A 96 8.49 6.80 -16.63
N GLY A 97 7.74 5.91 -17.24
CA GLY A 97 7.16 6.13 -18.56
C GLY A 97 5.63 6.09 -18.50
N MET A 98 4.98 6.99 -19.22
CA MET A 98 3.52 7.10 -19.25
C MET A 98 2.92 6.36 -20.44
N GLY A 99 1.71 5.83 -20.24
CA GLY A 99 0.90 5.22 -21.29
C GLY A 99 0.88 3.68 -21.24
N GLU A 100 0.14 3.11 -22.17
CA GLU A 100 -0.18 1.67 -22.23
C GLU A 100 0.91 0.83 -22.93
N LYS A 101 1.90 1.47 -23.54
CA LYS A 101 3.00 0.80 -24.22
C LYS A 101 4.33 1.21 -23.61
N ALA A 102 5.13 0.22 -23.24
CA ALA A 102 6.46 0.45 -22.69
C ALA A 102 7.41 0.95 -23.81
N ASP A 103 7.65 2.25 -23.86
CA ASP A 103 8.66 2.88 -24.69
C ASP A 103 9.75 3.47 -23.78
N LYS A 104 10.82 2.71 -23.59
CA LYS A 104 11.92 3.11 -22.70
C LYS A 104 12.58 4.44 -23.14
N SER A 105 12.51 4.79 -24.42
CA SER A 105 13.08 6.06 -24.92
C SER A 105 12.33 7.29 -24.43
N LYS A 106 11.06 7.12 -24.04
CA LYS A 106 10.17 8.15 -23.49
C LYS A 106 10.09 8.14 -21.97
N ALA A 107 10.73 7.18 -21.31
CA ALA A 107 10.74 7.12 -19.86
C ALA A 107 11.67 8.18 -19.29
N GLN A 108 11.11 9.01 -18.41
CA GLN A 108 11.86 10.06 -17.71
C GLN A 108 12.72 9.43 -16.61
N ALA A 109 14.01 9.79 -16.57
CA ALA A 109 14.90 9.41 -15.48
C ALA A 109 14.65 10.33 -14.28
N LEU A 110 14.44 9.71 -13.13
CA LEU A 110 14.16 10.35 -11.86
C LEU A 110 15.26 9.95 -10.87
N PRO A 111 16.30 10.78 -10.66
CA PRO A 111 17.35 10.49 -9.69
C PRO A 111 16.84 10.60 -8.25
N ALA A 112 17.68 10.25 -7.27
CA ALA A 112 17.40 10.42 -5.84
C ALA A 112 16.88 11.82 -5.53
N ALA A 113 15.94 11.93 -4.57
CA ALA A 113 15.16 13.11 -4.20
C ALA A 113 14.10 13.55 -5.23
N SER A 114 13.96 12.86 -6.36
CA SER A 114 12.83 13.11 -7.28
C SER A 114 11.51 12.65 -6.66
N PHE A 115 10.45 13.29 -7.13
CA PHE A 115 9.08 13.04 -6.69
C PHE A 115 8.14 12.98 -7.89
N PHE A 116 7.13 12.11 -7.84
CA PHE A 116 6.00 12.16 -8.74
C PHE A 116 4.70 11.74 -8.06
N ALA A 117 3.58 12.14 -8.64
CA ALA A 117 2.27 11.70 -8.23
C ALA A 117 1.41 11.39 -9.46
N LEU A 118 0.70 10.26 -9.41
CA LEU A 118 -0.22 9.82 -10.46
C LEU A 118 -1.63 9.71 -9.89
N ALA A 119 -2.61 10.21 -10.67
CA ALA A 119 -4.02 10.01 -10.35
C ALA A 119 -4.43 8.55 -10.57
N PRO A 120 -5.53 8.08 -9.95
CA PRO A 120 -6.08 6.76 -10.19
C PRO A 120 -6.30 6.48 -11.68
N GLY A 121 -6.00 5.26 -12.12
CA GLY A 121 -6.23 4.80 -13.49
C GLY A 121 -5.21 5.27 -14.52
N MET A 122 -4.22 6.09 -14.17
CA MET A 122 -3.18 6.49 -15.11
C MET A 122 -2.27 5.31 -15.46
N ALA A 123 -2.27 4.94 -16.75
CA ALA A 123 -1.40 3.87 -17.24
C ALA A 123 0.06 4.37 -17.29
N HIS A 124 0.96 3.58 -16.71
CA HIS A 124 2.38 3.88 -16.65
C HIS A 124 3.20 2.60 -16.55
N PHE A 125 4.51 2.71 -16.79
CA PHE A 125 5.48 1.65 -16.62
C PHE A 125 6.74 2.19 -15.94
N ALA A 126 7.50 1.31 -15.33
CA ALA A 126 8.67 1.70 -14.56
C ALA A 126 9.87 0.81 -14.81
N SER A 127 11.06 1.34 -14.58
CA SER A 127 12.29 0.55 -14.49
C SER A 127 13.33 1.22 -13.60
N ALA A 128 14.33 0.45 -13.21
CA ALA A 128 15.47 0.91 -12.42
C ALA A 128 16.76 0.78 -13.24
N ASP A 129 17.50 1.88 -13.41
CA ASP A 129 18.78 1.88 -14.13
C ASP A 129 19.91 1.26 -13.31
N GLU A 130 19.78 1.32 -12.01
CA GLU A 130 20.70 0.83 -10.98
C GLU A 130 19.88 0.36 -9.77
N ASP A 131 20.52 -0.17 -8.73
CA ASP A 131 19.83 -0.51 -7.48
C ASP A 131 19.15 0.73 -6.91
N THR A 132 17.83 0.71 -6.88
CA THR A 132 16.99 1.88 -6.62
C THR A 132 16.07 1.60 -5.45
N VAL A 133 15.94 2.56 -4.54
CA VAL A 133 14.96 2.54 -3.46
C VAL A 133 13.95 3.66 -3.68
N ILE A 134 12.67 3.30 -3.68
CA ILE A 134 11.57 4.27 -3.72
C ILE A 134 10.71 4.14 -2.47
N GLN A 135 10.04 5.23 -2.09
CA GLN A 135 8.96 5.22 -1.11
C GLN A 135 7.66 5.58 -1.81
N LEU A 136 6.69 4.70 -1.68
CA LEU A 136 5.34 4.84 -2.19
C LEU A 136 4.40 5.12 -1.03
N ASN A 137 3.58 6.16 -1.17
CA ASN A 137 2.52 6.53 -0.26
C ASN A 137 1.19 6.51 -1.01
N SER A 138 0.17 5.93 -0.41
CA SER A 138 -1.18 5.87 -0.99
C SER A 138 -2.22 5.57 0.08
N THR A 139 -3.42 5.25 -0.38
CA THR A 139 -4.49 4.66 0.43
C THR A 139 -4.79 3.25 -0.04
N GLY A 140 -5.06 2.35 0.91
CA GLY A 140 -5.52 1.00 0.57
C GLY A 140 -7.05 0.91 0.42
N PRO A 141 -7.59 -0.22 -0.02
CA PRO A 141 -6.82 -1.37 -0.52
C PRO A 141 -6.07 -1.04 -1.82
N TRP A 142 -4.78 -1.39 -1.84
CA TRP A 142 -3.88 -1.11 -2.96
C TRP A 142 -3.79 -2.31 -3.89
N SER A 143 -3.86 -2.06 -5.18
CA SER A 143 -3.69 -3.09 -6.19
C SER A 143 -3.03 -2.54 -7.45
N LEU A 144 -2.60 -3.46 -8.31
CA LEU A 144 -1.99 -3.18 -9.60
C LEU A 144 -2.71 -4.04 -10.65
N THR A 145 -3.11 -3.40 -11.77
CA THR A 145 -3.72 -4.06 -12.92
C THR A 145 -2.86 -3.82 -14.14
N TYR A 146 -2.34 -4.89 -14.75
CA TYR A 146 -1.56 -4.79 -15.97
C TYR A 146 -2.44 -4.47 -17.17
N VAL A 147 -1.95 -3.58 -18.05
CA VAL A 147 -2.61 -3.27 -19.33
C VAL A 147 -2.66 -4.51 -20.21
N ASN A 148 -1.55 -5.25 -20.31
CA ASN A 148 -1.53 -6.57 -20.94
C ASN A 148 -1.63 -7.66 -19.85
N PRO A 149 -2.73 -8.43 -19.79
CA PRO A 149 -2.92 -9.46 -18.75
C PRO A 149 -1.85 -10.56 -18.73
N THR A 150 -1.07 -10.75 -19.81
CA THR A 150 0.04 -11.73 -19.85
C THR A 150 1.28 -11.28 -19.09
N ASP A 151 1.37 -9.97 -18.76
CA ASP A 151 2.46 -9.42 -17.96
C ASP A 151 2.27 -9.64 -16.47
N ASP A 152 1.07 -10.06 -16.06
CA ASP A 152 0.72 -10.29 -14.65
C ASP A 152 1.47 -11.51 -14.08
N PRO A 153 2.43 -11.31 -13.17
CA PRO A 153 3.21 -12.41 -12.61
C PRO A 153 2.38 -13.42 -11.81
N ARG A 154 1.20 -13.02 -11.33
CA ARG A 154 0.27 -13.89 -10.59
C ARG A 154 -0.41 -14.94 -11.46
N LYS A 155 -0.26 -14.85 -12.80
CA LYS A 155 -0.85 -15.74 -13.78
C LYS A 155 0.16 -16.69 -14.44
N LYS A 156 1.41 -16.67 -13.96
CA LYS A 156 2.51 -17.50 -14.48
C LYS A 156 2.78 -18.70 -13.60
#